data_bd1abd968010ba44c522fc035c612f55
#
_entry.id   bd1abd968010ba44c522fc035c612f55
#
_cell.length_a   1.000
_cell.length_b   1.000
_cell.length_c   1.000
_cell.angle_alpha   90.00
_cell.angle_beta   90.00
_cell.angle_gamma   90.00
#
_symmetry.space_group_name_H-M   'P 1'
#
loop_
_entity.id
_entity.type
_entity.pdbx_description
1 polymer ?
#
loop_
_entity_poly.entity_id
_entity_poly.type
_entity_poly.pdbx_seq_one_letter_code
_entity_poly.pdbx_strand_id
1 'polypeptide(L)'
;VQGKGCFTVDTNTVIVSDSEVENIADYLRTYIPLKGNNAIENNNISLAVDKNLGTEEYSLSINENGIKICGGTYGGVFNGVQTLLQLLPHEVYSKSAKLPMNVPYVEIKDKPQYDYRGLLLDVSRTFQPVDEIKRVINYMAYLKLNKLHFHLVDNESWRVELKKYPHFALEGGFRGGDAKLHPMHGRFDEKYGGYYTQDELRDIVAYAAERNIEVIPEIDMPGHSKALGVIHPDILCNYKPNTSQTNGIDIRNVWCVAKESNYAIIEDIIKELVEIFPSEYIHIGGDEVSFAQWKRCPDCQKLMAQKGLNGGEQLEQHFLN
;
A
#
# COMPACT_ATOMS: atom_id res chain seq x y z
N VAL A 1 -14.67 27.52 12.33
CA VAL A 1 -14.63 28.82 13.01
C VAL A 1 -14.06 28.62 14.40
N GLN A 2 -13.05 29.42 14.79
CA GLN A 2 -12.43 29.33 16.11
C GLN A 2 -13.28 30.10 17.14
N GLY A 3 -13.60 29.43 18.27
CA GLY A 3 -14.25 30.02 19.42
C GLY A 3 -13.27 30.68 20.42
N LYS A 4 -13.81 31.35 21.45
CA LYS A 4 -13.01 31.83 22.59
C LYS A 4 -13.05 30.81 23.71
N GLY A 5 -11.89 30.23 24.09
CA GLY A 5 -11.75 29.24 25.14
C GLY A 5 -11.13 27.93 24.64
N CYS A 6 -11.02 26.98 25.55
CA CYS A 6 -10.50 25.64 25.26
C CYS A 6 -11.27 24.60 26.09
N PHE A 7 -11.36 23.40 25.53
CA PHE A 7 -11.78 22.20 26.25
C PHE A 7 -10.54 21.52 26.85
N THR A 8 -10.64 21.04 28.07
CA THR A 8 -9.54 20.34 28.73
C THR A 8 -9.81 18.84 28.72
N VAL A 9 -9.02 18.11 27.96
CA VAL A 9 -8.99 16.64 28.01
C VAL A 9 -8.21 16.25 29.25
N ASP A 10 -8.84 15.59 30.19
CA ASP A 10 -8.26 15.18 31.49
C ASP A 10 -8.49 13.68 31.77
N THR A 11 -8.13 13.24 32.97
CA THR A 11 -8.27 11.84 33.41
C THR A 11 -9.73 11.37 33.53
N ASN A 12 -10.70 12.29 33.56
CA ASN A 12 -12.12 11.98 33.64
C ASN A 12 -12.79 12.02 32.25
N THR A 13 -12.07 12.48 31.22
CA THR A 13 -12.58 12.47 29.86
C THR A 13 -12.73 11.03 29.38
N VAL A 14 -13.87 10.71 28.76
CA VAL A 14 -14.15 9.38 28.19
C VAL A 14 -14.40 9.47 26.69
N ILE A 15 -14.06 8.40 25.97
CA ILE A 15 -14.40 8.27 24.54
C ILE A 15 -15.66 7.41 24.45
N VAL A 16 -16.68 7.93 23.78
CA VAL A 16 -17.93 7.26 23.46
C VAL A 16 -18.06 7.13 21.95
N SER A 17 -18.38 5.97 21.45
CA SER A 17 -18.46 5.73 20.00
C SER A 17 -19.68 4.90 19.63
N ASP A 18 -20.16 5.10 18.41
CA ASP A 18 -21.05 4.14 17.77
C ASP A 18 -20.28 2.83 17.53
N SER A 19 -20.97 1.70 17.52
CA SER A 19 -20.35 0.38 17.33
C SER A 19 -19.60 0.24 16.00
N GLU A 20 -20.04 0.94 14.96
CA GLU A 20 -19.39 0.93 13.63
C GLU A 20 -18.00 1.58 13.63
N VAL A 21 -17.65 2.37 14.65
CA VAL A 21 -16.41 3.15 14.74
C VAL A 21 -15.64 2.91 16.05
N GLU A 22 -15.91 1.82 16.75
CA GLU A 22 -15.23 1.45 18.00
C GLU A 22 -13.71 1.30 17.79
N ASN A 23 -13.28 0.73 16.66
CA ASN A 23 -11.85 0.63 16.32
C ASN A 23 -11.16 2.00 16.22
N ILE A 24 -11.91 3.07 15.82
CA ILE A 24 -11.36 4.43 15.80
C ILE A 24 -11.21 4.98 17.22
N ALA A 25 -12.14 4.63 18.12
CA ALA A 25 -12.01 4.96 19.54
C ALA A 25 -10.77 4.29 20.15
N ASP A 26 -10.52 3.03 19.83
CA ASP A 26 -9.33 2.31 20.27
C ASP A 26 -8.05 2.93 19.67
N TYR A 27 -8.07 3.28 18.39
CA TYR A 27 -6.97 4.02 17.76
C TYR A 27 -6.68 5.33 18.51
N LEU A 28 -7.71 6.12 18.84
CA LEU A 28 -7.55 7.39 19.57
C LEU A 28 -6.99 7.16 20.99
N ARG A 29 -7.38 6.06 21.68
CA ARG A 29 -6.81 5.67 23.00
C ARG A 29 -5.31 5.41 22.95
N THR A 30 -4.75 5.03 21.79
CA THR A 30 -3.29 4.84 21.65
C THR A 30 -2.51 6.14 21.74
N TYR A 31 -3.16 7.28 21.46
CA TYR A 31 -2.57 8.63 21.50
C TYR A 31 -2.86 9.37 22.78
N ILE A 32 -4.08 9.24 23.33
CA ILE A 32 -4.54 9.95 24.51
C ILE A 32 -4.67 8.92 25.67
N PRO A 33 -3.88 9.03 26.75
CA PRO A 33 -3.87 8.03 27.81
C PRO A 33 -5.11 8.13 28.74
N LEU A 34 -6.30 7.96 28.18
CA LEU A 34 -7.57 7.95 28.89
C LEU A 34 -7.82 6.60 29.56
N LYS A 35 -8.35 6.61 30.79
CA LYS A 35 -8.54 5.42 31.62
C LYS A 35 -10.02 5.06 31.84
N GLY A 36 -10.95 5.92 31.48
CA GLY A 36 -12.37 5.77 31.84
C GLY A 36 -13.22 5.20 30.71
N ASN A 37 -14.18 4.34 31.08
CA ASN A 37 -15.21 3.82 30.17
C ASN A 37 -16.63 4.29 30.56
N ASN A 38 -16.79 5.07 31.64
CA ASN A 38 -18.11 5.55 32.07
C ASN A 38 -18.34 6.95 31.53
N ALA A 39 -19.33 7.10 30.67
CA ALA A 39 -19.74 8.39 30.12
C ALA A 39 -20.10 9.35 31.26
N ILE A 40 -19.44 10.51 31.29
CA ILE A 40 -19.75 11.62 32.19
C ILE A 40 -20.38 12.71 31.33
N GLU A 41 -21.50 13.24 31.80
CA GLU A 41 -22.17 14.37 31.14
C GLU A 41 -21.17 15.54 30.99
N ASN A 42 -21.05 16.07 29.78
CA ASN A 42 -20.19 17.24 29.47
C ASN A 42 -18.66 17.04 29.58
N ASN A 43 -18.15 15.80 29.60
CA ASN A 43 -16.71 15.55 29.54
C ASN A 43 -16.41 14.30 28.69
N ASN A 44 -16.77 14.36 27.42
CA ASN A 44 -16.57 13.22 26.53
C ASN A 44 -16.01 13.64 25.14
N ILE A 45 -15.42 12.64 24.47
CA ILE A 45 -15.10 12.65 23.05
C ILE A 45 -16.08 11.68 22.39
N SER A 46 -17.03 12.19 21.63
CA SER A 46 -18.07 11.40 20.97
C SER A 46 -17.74 11.18 19.51
N LEU A 47 -17.74 9.92 19.06
CA LEU A 47 -17.52 9.50 17.69
C LEU A 47 -18.80 8.87 17.15
N ALA A 48 -19.36 9.42 16.08
CA ALA A 48 -20.63 8.98 15.52
C ALA A 48 -20.63 8.96 14.00
N VAL A 49 -21.45 8.08 13.42
CA VAL A 49 -21.73 8.07 11.97
C VAL A 49 -23.03 8.84 11.69
N ASP A 50 -22.95 9.84 10.81
CA ASP A 50 -24.10 10.59 10.28
C ASP A 50 -24.21 10.35 8.77
N LYS A 51 -25.11 9.48 8.36
CA LYS A 51 -25.32 9.08 6.96
C LYS A 51 -25.83 10.20 6.04
N ASN A 52 -26.11 11.39 6.58
CA ASN A 52 -26.43 12.57 5.78
C ASN A 52 -25.16 13.29 5.27
N LEU A 53 -23.97 12.95 5.79
CA LEU A 53 -22.68 13.44 5.31
C LEU A 53 -22.15 12.58 4.17
N GLY A 54 -21.28 13.15 3.32
CA GLY A 54 -20.56 12.41 2.28
C GLY A 54 -19.59 11.36 2.86
N THR A 55 -19.13 10.44 2.03
CA THR A 55 -18.36 9.23 2.44
C THR A 55 -17.20 9.54 3.37
N GLU A 56 -16.36 10.53 3.07
CA GLU A 56 -15.24 10.95 3.93
C GLU A 56 -15.43 12.36 4.50
N GLU A 57 -16.64 12.90 4.38
CA GLU A 57 -17.01 14.18 5.00
C GLU A 57 -17.17 14.01 6.51
N TYR A 58 -16.77 15.04 7.27
CA TYR A 58 -16.95 15.04 8.71
C TYR A 58 -17.24 16.43 9.25
N SER A 59 -17.81 16.47 10.45
CA SER A 59 -17.90 17.64 11.31
C SER A 59 -17.19 17.37 12.63
N LEU A 60 -16.46 18.37 13.12
CA LEU A 60 -15.81 18.36 14.43
C LEU A 60 -16.25 19.61 15.19
N SER A 61 -16.87 19.41 16.33
CA SER A 61 -17.28 20.46 17.26
C SER A 61 -16.52 20.29 18.58
N ILE A 62 -15.87 21.34 19.04
CA ILE A 62 -15.19 21.41 20.34
C ILE A 62 -15.71 22.64 21.07
N ASN A 63 -16.37 22.40 22.21
CA ASN A 63 -16.97 23.46 23.04
C ASN A 63 -16.92 23.05 24.53
N GLU A 64 -17.55 23.83 25.40
CA GLU A 64 -17.60 23.57 26.85
C GLU A 64 -18.25 22.23 27.23
N ASN A 65 -19.07 21.64 26.35
CA ASN A 65 -19.77 20.38 26.60
C ASN A 65 -18.98 19.14 26.17
N GLY A 66 -17.84 19.32 25.47
CA GLY A 66 -17.00 18.21 25.02
C GLY A 66 -16.53 18.33 23.57
N ILE A 67 -16.13 17.17 23.03
CA ILE A 67 -15.66 17.03 21.65
C ILE A 67 -16.61 16.09 20.93
N LYS A 68 -17.18 16.52 19.80
CA LYS A 68 -18.04 15.69 18.97
C LYS A 68 -17.50 15.60 17.55
N ILE A 69 -17.31 14.38 17.07
CA ILE A 69 -16.90 14.07 15.70
C ILE A 69 -18.01 13.23 15.06
N CYS A 70 -18.57 13.71 13.95
CA CYS A 70 -19.52 12.98 13.12
C CYS A 70 -18.96 12.86 11.71
N GLY A 71 -18.92 11.66 11.15
CA GLY A 71 -18.50 11.41 9.77
C GLY A 71 -19.55 10.67 8.98
N GLY A 72 -19.58 10.79 7.65
CA GLY A 72 -20.51 10.08 6.79
C GLY A 72 -20.34 8.57 6.82
N THR A 73 -19.13 8.12 7.02
CA THR A 73 -18.71 6.72 7.17
C THR A 73 -17.56 6.61 8.16
N TYR A 74 -17.03 5.39 8.35
CA TYR A 74 -15.78 5.14 9.07
C TYR A 74 -14.66 6.12 8.65
N GLY A 75 -14.42 6.30 7.35
CA GLY A 75 -13.40 7.19 6.81
C GLY A 75 -13.61 8.66 7.20
N GLY A 76 -14.85 9.14 7.22
CA GLY A 76 -15.17 10.49 7.67
C GLY A 76 -14.85 10.69 9.15
N VAL A 77 -15.26 9.74 10.01
CA VAL A 77 -14.95 9.80 11.46
C VAL A 77 -13.44 9.74 11.69
N PHE A 78 -12.73 8.84 10.97
CA PHE A 78 -11.27 8.73 11.07
C PHE A 78 -10.56 10.03 10.67
N ASN A 79 -10.97 10.68 9.57
CA ASN A 79 -10.45 11.98 9.15
C ASN A 79 -10.70 13.08 10.19
N GLY A 80 -11.87 13.06 10.85
CA GLY A 80 -12.19 13.95 11.95
C GLY A 80 -11.28 13.73 13.16
N VAL A 81 -10.97 12.48 13.50
CA VAL A 81 -10.02 12.11 14.56
C VAL A 81 -8.60 12.58 14.22
N GLN A 82 -8.16 12.43 12.95
CA GLN A 82 -6.86 12.99 12.55
C GLN A 82 -6.79 14.51 12.74
N THR A 83 -7.89 15.23 12.46
CA THR A 83 -7.97 16.65 12.71
C THR A 83 -7.93 16.98 14.21
N LEU A 84 -8.63 16.21 15.05
CA LEU A 84 -8.54 16.38 16.51
C LEU A 84 -7.11 16.19 17.01
N LEU A 85 -6.42 15.13 16.56
CA LEU A 85 -5.02 14.86 16.95
C LEU A 85 -4.08 16.00 16.56
N GLN A 86 -4.33 16.67 15.41
CA GLN A 86 -3.56 17.84 14.96
C GLN A 86 -3.88 19.13 15.73
N LEU A 87 -5.03 19.22 16.38
CA LEU A 87 -5.41 20.36 17.24
C LEU A 87 -4.90 20.22 18.67
N LEU A 88 -4.59 18.99 19.10
CA LEU A 88 -4.00 18.69 20.39
C LEU A 88 -2.52 19.11 20.43
N PRO A 89 -1.94 19.30 21.62
CA PRO A 89 -0.50 19.51 21.76
C PRO A 89 0.32 18.41 21.08
N HIS A 90 1.44 18.78 20.44
CA HIS A 90 2.26 17.84 19.64
C HIS A 90 2.80 16.66 20.45
N GLU A 91 2.86 16.75 21.76
CA GLU A 91 3.22 15.67 22.68
C GLU A 91 2.29 14.46 22.55
N VAL A 92 1.09 14.62 21.97
CA VAL A 92 0.15 13.52 21.69
C VAL A 92 0.78 12.45 20.79
N TYR A 93 1.69 12.84 19.90
CA TYR A 93 2.41 11.91 19.01
C TYR A 93 3.63 11.25 19.67
N SER A 94 3.95 11.62 20.89
CA SER A 94 5.07 11.03 21.65
C SER A 94 4.54 10.09 22.74
N LYS A 95 5.35 9.09 23.10
CA LYS A 95 5.03 8.21 24.24
C LYS A 95 5.01 8.93 25.58
N SER A 96 5.35 10.22 25.61
CA SER A 96 5.39 11.08 26.80
C SER A 96 4.15 11.97 26.95
N ALA A 97 3.13 11.78 26.14
CA ALA A 97 1.87 12.50 26.24
C ALA A 97 1.28 12.40 27.65
N LYS A 98 0.93 13.53 28.25
CA LYS A 98 0.39 13.64 29.62
C LYS A 98 -0.89 14.43 29.63
N LEU A 99 -1.82 14.01 30.49
CA LEU A 99 -3.02 14.79 30.79
C LEU A 99 -2.72 15.80 31.94
N PRO A 100 -3.40 16.94 32.00
CA PRO A 100 -4.42 17.40 31.06
C PRO A 100 -3.85 18.00 29.77
N MET A 101 -4.64 17.97 28.67
CA MET A 101 -4.34 18.62 27.40
C MET A 101 -5.47 19.59 27.05
N ASN A 102 -5.10 20.80 26.60
CA ASN A 102 -6.06 21.80 26.15
C ASN A 102 -6.19 21.78 24.63
N VAL A 103 -7.43 21.81 24.15
CA VAL A 103 -7.74 21.93 22.72
C VAL A 103 -8.68 23.12 22.52
N PRO A 104 -8.42 24.00 21.51
CA PRO A 104 -9.22 25.21 21.33
C PRO A 104 -10.65 24.88 20.93
N TYR A 105 -11.60 25.71 21.35
CA TYR A 105 -12.97 25.63 20.85
C TYR A 105 -13.00 25.93 19.36
N VAL A 106 -13.65 25.04 18.60
CA VAL A 106 -13.68 25.15 17.14
C VAL A 106 -14.89 24.40 16.56
N GLU A 107 -15.41 24.92 15.46
CA GLU A 107 -16.36 24.25 14.59
C GLU A 107 -15.72 24.04 13.22
N ILE A 108 -15.56 22.79 12.81
CA ILE A 108 -14.98 22.40 11.52
C ILE A 108 -16.00 21.51 10.78
N LYS A 109 -16.18 21.82 9.49
CA LYS A 109 -16.79 20.92 8.51
C LYS A 109 -15.81 20.78 7.36
N ASP A 110 -15.48 19.58 6.99
CA ASP A 110 -14.47 19.32 5.98
C ASP A 110 -14.79 18.05 5.22
N LYS A 111 -14.33 18.00 3.98
CA LYS A 111 -14.39 16.83 3.10
C LYS A 111 -13.21 16.84 2.14
N PRO A 112 -12.71 15.66 1.74
CA PRO A 112 -11.69 15.58 0.70
C PRO A 112 -12.16 16.20 -0.62
N GLN A 113 -11.24 16.85 -1.32
CA GLN A 113 -11.49 17.38 -2.66
C GLN A 113 -11.39 16.27 -3.73
N TYR A 114 -10.57 15.23 -3.47
CA TYR A 114 -10.34 14.11 -4.37
C TYR A 114 -10.59 12.79 -3.64
N ASP A 115 -11.25 11.85 -4.32
CA ASP A 115 -11.55 10.53 -3.76
C ASP A 115 -10.29 9.66 -3.69
N TYR A 116 -9.38 9.78 -4.65
CA TYR A 116 -8.09 9.09 -4.67
C TYR A 116 -6.98 10.01 -4.15
N ARG A 117 -6.40 9.66 -3.01
CA ARG A 117 -5.27 10.36 -2.39
C ARG A 117 -4.19 9.34 -2.05
N GLY A 118 -3.38 9.01 -3.05
CA GLY A 118 -2.46 7.89 -3.01
C GLY A 118 -1.02 8.26 -2.73
N LEU A 119 -0.29 7.28 -2.22
CA LEU A 119 1.17 7.24 -2.16
C LEU A 119 1.63 5.93 -2.79
N LEU A 120 2.57 5.99 -3.74
CA LEU A 120 3.29 4.82 -4.23
C LEU A 120 4.51 4.58 -3.35
N LEU A 121 4.66 3.35 -2.87
CA LEU A 121 5.85 2.90 -2.12
C LEU A 121 6.53 1.76 -2.88
N ASP A 122 7.73 2.03 -3.37
CA ASP A 122 8.57 1.04 -4.06
C ASP A 122 9.44 0.29 -3.06
N VAL A 123 9.03 -0.93 -2.76
CA VAL A 123 9.79 -1.85 -1.90
C VAL A 123 10.60 -2.87 -2.71
N SER A 124 10.40 -2.89 -4.03
CA SER A 124 11.18 -3.77 -4.90
C SER A 124 12.62 -3.29 -5.02
N ARG A 125 12.83 -2.01 -5.37
CA ARG A 125 14.19 -1.46 -5.49
C ARG A 125 14.86 -1.34 -4.13
N THR A 126 14.09 -1.03 -3.07
CA THR A 126 14.61 -0.92 -1.71
C THR A 126 13.69 -1.60 -0.71
N PHE A 127 14.09 -2.77 -0.21
CA PHE A 127 13.30 -3.51 0.78
C PHE A 127 13.09 -2.69 2.05
N GLN A 128 11.85 -2.65 2.52
CA GLN A 128 11.47 -2.01 3.77
C GLN A 128 10.87 -3.07 4.72
N PRO A 129 11.33 -3.17 5.97
CA PRO A 129 10.70 -4.04 6.96
C PRO A 129 9.24 -3.64 7.23
N VAL A 130 8.42 -4.58 7.72
CA VAL A 130 6.99 -4.36 8.02
C VAL A 130 6.76 -3.14 8.92
N ASP A 131 7.61 -2.94 9.93
CA ASP A 131 7.49 -1.79 10.85
C ASP A 131 7.68 -0.45 10.12
N GLU A 132 8.57 -0.38 9.12
CA GLU A 132 8.74 0.81 8.30
C GLU A 132 7.52 1.06 7.39
N ILE A 133 6.92 0.00 6.83
CA ILE A 133 5.66 0.12 6.07
C ILE A 133 4.56 0.67 6.98
N LYS A 134 4.40 0.13 8.19
CA LYS A 134 3.43 0.62 9.18
C LYS A 134 3.69 2.08 9.58
N ARG A 135 4.96 2.48 9.65
CA ARG A 135 5.32 3.89 9.89
C ARG A 135 4.88 4.80 8.74
N VAL A 136 5.08 4.38 7.49
CA VAL A 136 4.60 5.11 6.30
C VAL A 136 3.07 5.20 6.33
N ILE A 137 2.36 4.11 6.63
CA ILE A 137 0.90 4.09 6.78
C ILE A 137 0.43 5.09 7.85
N ASN A 138 1.14 5.23 8.98
CA ASN A 138 0.80 6.25 9.99
C ASN A 138 0.97 7.68 9.46
N TYR A 139 2.01 7.97 8.65
CA TYR A 139 2.14 9.28 7.99
C TYR A 139 1.03 9.53 6.97
N MET A 140 0.65 8.49 6.20
CA MET A 140 -0.47 8.58 5.29
C MET A 140 -1.78 8.89 6.03
N ALA A 141 -2.05 8.22 7.15
CA ALA A 141 -3.19 8.48 8.01
C ALA A 141 -3.21 9.93 8.53
N TYR A 142 -2.07 10.42 9.05
CA TYR A 142 -1.91 11.81 9.50
C TYR A 142 -2.24 12.82 8.39
N LEU A 143 -1.84 12.53 7.15
CA LEU A 143 -2.09 13.36 5.96
C LEU A 143 -3.45 13.08 5.30
N LYS A 144 -4.27 12.17 5.85
CA LYS A 144 -5.56 11.75 5.29
C LYS A 144 -5.45 11.17 3.87
N LEU A 145 -4.31 10.53 3.53
CA LEU A 145 -4.18 9.73 2.32
C LEU A 145 -4.93 8.41 2.51
N ASN A 146 -5.54 7.87 1.45
CA ASN A 146 -6.41 6.71 1.55
C ASN A 146 -6.07 5.55 0.60
N LYS A 147 -5.01 5.68 -0.19
CA LYS A 147 -4.56 4.62 -1.11
C LYS A 147 -3.05 4.42 -1.00
N LEU A 148 -2.62 3.23 -0.61
CA LEU A 148 -1.22 2.80 -0.68
C LEU A 148 -1.04 1.97 -1.94
N HIS A 149 -0.39 2.52 -2.96
CA HIS A 149 0.06 1.77 -4.13
C HIS A 149 1.37 1.06 -3.76
N PHE A 150 1.31 -0.26 -3.62
CA PHE A 150 2.38 -1.06 -3.07
C PHE A 150 3.12 -1.80 -4.17
N HIS A 151 4.24 -1.20 -4.64
CA HIS A 151 5.04 -1.72 -5.75
C HIS A 151 5.98 -2.82 -5.24
N LEU A 152 5.54 -4.07 -5.43
CA LEU A 152 6.12 -5.26 -4.81
C LEU A 152 7.15 -5.99 -5.67
N VAL A 153 7.13 -5.78 -6.98
CA VAL A 153 7.93 -6.55 -7.94
C VAL A 153 8.51 -5.65 -9.01
N ASP A 154 9.79 -5.88 -9.33
CA ASP A 154 10.51 -5.18 -10.38
C ASP A 154 11.80 -5.94 -10.76
N ASN A 155 12.64 -5.36 -11.62
CA ASN A 155 13.93 -5.91 -12.03
C ASN A 155 14.87 -6.29 -10.88
N GLU A 156 14.74 -5.61 -9.73
CA GLU A 156 15.62 -5.77 -8.57
C GLU A 156 15.17 -6.87 -7.62
N SER A 157 13.88 -7.22 -7.61
CA SER A 157 13.39 -8.25 -6.71
C SER A 157 11.93 -8.66 -6.91
N TRP A 158 11.60 -9.78 -6.28
CA TRP A 158 10.25 -10.28 -6.05
C TRP A 158 9.97 -10.32 -4.54
N ARG A 159 9.01 -9.53 -4.04
CA ARG A 159 8.78 -9.35 -2.60
C ARG A 159 7.59 -10.11 -2.01
N VAL A 160 6.87 -10.88 -2.81
CA VAL A 160 5.63 -11.54 -2.38
C VAL A 160 5.84 -13.04 -2.22
N GLU A 161 5.54 -13.59 -1.03
CA GLU A 161 5.46 -15.04 -0.86
C GLU A 161 4.28 -15.60 -1.64
N LEU A 162 4.55 -16.57 -2.52
CA LEU A 162 3.54 -17.38 -3.20
C LEU A 162 3.68 -18.83 -2.74
N LYS A 163 2.57 -19.44 -2.33
CA LYS A 163 2.58 -20.84 -1.88
C LYS A 163 2.86 -21.80 -3.03
N LYS A 164 2.35 -21.49 -4.22
CA LYS A 164 2.56 -22.31 -5.42
C LYS A 164 3.96 -22.14 -6.01
N TYR A 165 4.57 -20.96 -5.86
CA TYR A 165 5.91 -20.64 -6.40
C TYR A 165 6.83 -20.07 -5.31
N PRO A 166 7.14 -20.81 -4.23
CA PRO A 166 7.88 -20.28 -3.08
C PRO A 166 9.28 -19.75 -3.45
N HIS A 167 9.91 -20.30 -4.49
CA HIS A 167 11.22 -19.86 -4.96
C HIS A 167 11.22 -18.43 -5.51
N PHE A 168 10.07 -17.87 -5.94
CA PHE A 168 9.98 -16.49 -6.40
C PHE A 168 10.41 -15.52 -5.30
N ALA A 169 9.93 -15.72 -4.08
CA ALA A 169 10.29 -14.89 -2.92
C ALA A 169 11.63 -15.32 -2.29
N LEU A 170 11.80 -16.62 -2.07
CA LEU A 170 13.00 -17.18 -1.39
C LEU A 170 14.32 -16.85 -2.11
N GLU A 171 14.28 -16.81 -3.43
CA GLU A 171 15.45 -16.50 -4.26
C GLU A 171 15.36 -15.09 -4.85
N GLY A 172 14.20 -14.69 -5.38
CA GLY A 172 13.99 -13.39 -6.01
C GLY A 172 13.87 -12.24 -5.02
N GLY A 173 13.68 -12.48 -3.73
CA GLY A 173 13.68 -11.47 -2.68
C GLY A 173 15.07 -10.91 -2.36
N PHE A 174 16.15 -11.52 -2.85
CA PHE A 174 17.53 -11.18 -2.47
C PHE A 174 18.43 -10.96 -3.68
N ARG A 175 19.37 -10.00 -3.56
CA ARG A 175 20.38 -9.69 -4.58
C ARG A 175 21.75 -9.46 -3.94
N GLY A 176 22.80 -9.58 -4.74
CA GLY A 176 24.19 -9.41 -4.31
C GLY A 176 24.72 -10.55 -3.45
N GLY A 177 26.01 -10.52 -3.11
CA GLY A 177 26.66 -11.58 -2.36
C GLY A 177 26.56 -12.93 -3.08
N ASP A 178 25.99 -13.91 -2.38
CA ASP A 178 25.72 -15.27 -2.88
C ASP A 178 24.33 -15.45 -3.56
N ALA A 179 23.55 -14.37 -3.68
CA ALA A 179 22.23 -14.42 -4.30
C ALA A 179 22.33 -14.62 -5.82
N LYS A 180 21.31 -15.25 -6.41
CA LYS A 180 21.20 -15.42 -7.87
C LYS A 180 21.09 -14.10 -8.64
N LEU A 181 20.48 -13.09 -8.02
CA LEU A 181 20.30 -11.79 -8.63
C LEU A 181 21.51 -10.91 -8.43
N HIS A 182 21.98 -10.33 -9.53
CA HIS A 182 22.99 -9.28 -9.48
C HIS A 182 22.27 -7.92 -9.32
N PRO A 183 22.70 -7.07 -8.37
CA PRO A 183 22.10 -5.77 -8.17
C PRO A 183 22.33 -4.87 -9.40
N MET A 184 21.32 -4.07 -9.77
CA MET A 184 21.48 -2.94 -10.68
C MET A 184 21.94 -1.69 -9.91
N HIS A 185 21.57 -1.62 -8.65
CA HIS A 185 21.94 -0.55 -7.73
C HIS A 185 22.44 -1.14 -6.40
N GLY A 186 23.37 -0.45 -5.74
CA GLY A 186 23.91 -0.86 -4.45
C GLY A 186 25.18 -1.69 -4.55
N ARG A 187 25.45 -2.50 -3.52
CA ARG A 187 26.69 -3.27 -3.37
C ARG A 187 26.54 -4.66 -3.95
N PHE A 188 27.59 -5.12 -4.65
CA PHE A 188 27.62 -6.46 -5.25
C PHE A 188 28.12 -7.53 -4.28
N ASP A 189 28.88 -7.14 -3.29
CA ASP A 189 29.57 -8.02 -2.34
C ASP A 189 28.74 -8.37 -1.10
N GLU A 190 27.61 -7.70 -0.90
CA GLU A 190 26.71 -7.94 0.22
C GLU A 190 25.36 -8.47 -0.27
N LYS A 191 24.84 -9.50 0.40
CA LYS A 191 23.49 -9.95 0.19
C LYS A 191 22.51 -8.96 0.81
N TYR A 192 21.62 -8.42 -0.01
CA TYR A 192 20.61 -7.45 0.38
C TYR A 192 19.23 -7.89 -0.07
N GLY A 193 18.22 -7.63 0.74
CA GLY A 193 16.82 -7.85 0.38
C GLY A 193 15.99 -8.42 1.52
N GLY A 194 14.89 -9.02 1.12
CA GLY A 194 13.84 -9.61 1.93
C GLY A 194 12.61 -9.83 1.09
N TYR A 195 11.59 -10.39 1.67
CA TYR A 195 10.26 -10.54 1.09
C TYR A 195 9.25 -10.52 2.22
N TYR A 196 7.98 -10.38 1.87
CA TYR A 196 6.88 -10.44 2.81
C TYR A 196 6.19 -11.79 2.71
N THR A 197 6.01 -12.45 3.85
CA THR A 197 5.11 -13.61 3.96
C THR A 197 3.67 -13.17 3.73
N GLN A 198 2.81 -14.10 3.34
CA GLN A 198 1.38 -13.79 3.18
C GLN A 198 0.75 -13.27 4.47
N ASP A 199 1.21 -13.76 5.64
CA ASP A 199 0.70 -13.29 6.92
C ASP A 199 1.17 -11.86 7.24
N GLU A 200 2.42 -11.49 6.90
CA GLU A 200 2.91 -10.11 7.01
C GLU A 200 2.15 -9.16 6.06
N LEU A 201 1.82 -9.62 4.84
CA LEU A 201 1.02 -8.83 3.91
C LEU A 201 -0.41 -8.61 4.44
N ARG A 202 -1.05 -9.64 5.01
CA ARG A 202 -2.37 -9.51 5.66
C ARG A 202 -2.32 -8.57 6.86
N ASP A 203 -1.25 -8.62 7.65
CA ASP A 203 -1.05 -7.71 8.78
C ASP A 203 -0.90 -6.25 8.31
N ILE A 204 -0.14 -6.00 7.24
CA ILE A 204 -0.02 -4.66 6.61
C ILE A 204 -1.40 -4.18 6.13
N VAL A 205 -2.16 -5.03 5.43
CA VAL A 205 -3.49 -4.72 4.91
C VAL A 205 -4.47 -4.38 6.03
N ALA A 206 -4.51 -5.19 7.08
CA ALA A 206 -5.38 -4.95 8.24
C ALA A 206 -5.01 -3.65 8.95
N TYR A 207 -3.70 -3.42 9.17
CA TYR A 207 -3.19 -2.18 9.78
C TYR A 207 -3.54 -0.92 8.98
N ALA A 208 -3.50 -1.01 7.65
CA ALA A 208 -3.89 0.08 6.75
C ALA A 208 -5.41 0.31 6.79
N ALA A 209 -6.21 -0.76 6.77
CA ALA A 209 -7.68 -0.69 6.81
C ALA A 209 -8.21 0.00 8.07
N GLU A 210 -7.61 -0.28 9.25
CA GLU A 210 -7.92 0.44 10.49
C GLU A 210 -7.67 1.95 10.39
N ARG A 211 -6.90 2.40 9.41
CA ARG A 211 -6.55 3.81 9.15
C ARG A 211 -7.23 4.39 7.92
N ASN A 212 -8.28 3.71 7.43
CA ASN A 212 -9.01 4.09 6.22
C ASN A 212 -8.10 4.15 4.98
N ILE A 213 -7.11 3.26 4.89
CA ILE A 213 -6.17 3.18 3.77
C ILE A 213 -6.34 1.82 3.10
N GLU A 214 -6.68 1.85 1.81
CA GLU A 214 -6.69 0.67 0.95
C GLU A 214 -5.28 0.42 0.40
N VAL A 215 -4.83 -0.85 0.44
CA VAL A 215 -3.56 -1.28 -0.15
C VAL A 215 -3.81 -1.89 -1.51
N ILE A 216 -3.32 -1.23 -2.56
CA ILE A 216 -3.39 -1.70 -3.95
C ILE A 216 -2.05 -2.34 -4.29
N PRO A 217 -1.97 -3.69 -4.41
CA PRO A 217 -0.71 -4.35 -4.75
C PRO A 217 -0.38 -4.15 -6.21
N GLU A 218 0.92 -4.02 -6.52
CA GLU A 218 1.41 -4.03 -7.89
C GLU A 218 2.37 -5.19 -8.11
N ILE A 219 2.10 -5.96 -9.17
CA ILE A 219 2.98 -6.97 -9.74
C ILE A 219 3.26 -6.57 -11.18
N ASP A 220 4.38 -5.89 -11.38
CA ASP A 220 4.72 -5.31 -12.67
C ASP A 220 5.03 -6.38 -13.72
N MET A 221 4.32 -6.30 -14.83
CA MET A 221 4.44 -7.18 -15.98
C MET A 221 3.85 -6.52 -17.24
N PRO A 222 4.27 -6.90 -18.44
CA PRO A 222 5.25 -7.94 -18.80
C PRO A 222 6.70 -7.44 -18.71
N GLY A 223 6.93 -6.14 -18.56
CA GLY A 223 8.24 -5.51 -18.32
C GLY A 223 8.76 -5.79 -16.92
N HIS A 224 9.81 -5.09 -16.53
CA HIS A 224 10.36 -5.07 -15.16
C HIS A 224 10.51 -6.44 -14.47
N SER A 225 10.65 -7.50 -15.27
CA SER A 225 10.62 -8.90 -14.80
C SER A 225 12.00 -9.59 -14.80
N LYS A 226 13.10 -8.81 -14.72
CA LYS A 226 14.46 -9.38 -14.68
C LYS A 226 14.66 -10.30 -13.49
N ALA A 227 14.20 -9.91 -12.30
CA ALA A 227 14.33 -10.74 -11.11
C ALA A 227 13.68 -12.10 -11.33
N LEU A 228 12.43 -12.12 -11.78
CA LEU A 228 11.72 -13.35 -12.05
C LEU A 228 12.32 -14.13 -13.24
N GLY A 229 12.79 -13.43 -14.29
CA GLY A 229 13.44 -14.05 -15.43
C GLY A 229 14.75 -14.77 -15.10
N VAL A 230 15.47 -14.34 -14.06
CA VAL A 230 16.65 -15.04 -13.55
C VAL A 230 16.27 -16.27 -12.71
N ILE A 231 15.23 -16.15 -11.88
CA ILE A 231 14.80 -17.19 -10.96
C ILE A 231 13.98 -18.27 -11.68
N HIS A 232 13.17 -17.87 -12.64
CA HIS A 232 12.25 -18.72 -13.39
C HIS A 232 12.34 -18.42 -14.90
N PRO A 233 13.46 -18.78 -15.57
CA PRO A 233 13.76 -18.37 -16.94
C PRO A 233 12.75 -18.87 -17.98
N ASP A 234 11.90 -19.83 -17.62
CA ASP A 234 10.87 -20.37 -18.52
C ASP A 234 9.82 -19.34 -18.93
N ILE A 235 9.69 -18.23 -18.17
CA ILE A 235 8.79 -17.13 -18.58
C ILE A 235 9.33 -16.32 -19.75
N LEU A 236 10.64 -16.38 -20.01
CA LEU A 236 11.31 -15.56 -21.00
C LEU A 236 11.19 -16.13 -22.42
N CYS A 237 11.39 -15.27 -23.41
CA CYS A 237 11.47 -15.67 -24.81
C CYS A 237 12.61 -16.66 -25.09
N ASN A 238 12.34 -17.66 -25.95
CA ASN A 238 13.30 -18.68 -26.36
C ASN A 238 14.23 -18.15 -27.48
N TYR A 239 15.23 -17.35 -27.12
CA TYR A 239 16.32 -16.99 -28.03
C TYR A 239 17.60 -16.76 -27.24
N LYS A 240 18.75 -16.86 -27.91
CA LYS A 240 20.04 -16.54 -27.28
C LYS A 240 20.22 -15.01 -27.29
N PRO A 241 20.37 -14.36 -26.13
CA PRO A 241 20.66 -12.93 -26.09
C PRO A 241 22.04 -12.65 -26.73
N ASN A 242 22.16 -11.48 -27.37
CA ASN A 242 23.47 -11.01 -27.80
C ASN A 242 24.22 -10.41 -26.61
N THR A 243 24.94 -11.23 -25.88
CA THR A 243 25.66 -10.85 -24.67
C THR A 243 26.80 -9.83 -24.92
N SER A 244 27.27 -9.69 -26.15
CA SER A 244 28.28 -8.70 -26.50
C SER A 244 27.76 -7.26 -26.40
N GLN A 245 26.47 -7.05 -26.53
CA GLN A 245 25.81 -5.74 -26.37
C GLN A 245 25.43 -5.41 -24.93
N THR A 246 25.52 -6.38 -24.02
CA THR A 246 25.10 -6.26 -22.64
C THR A 246 26.25 -6.38 -21.64
N ASN A 247 27.49 -6.32 -22.11
CA ASN A 247 28.68 -6.56 -21.27
C ASN A 247 28.59 -7.87 -20.45
N GLY A 248 27.99 -8.90 -21.05
CA GLY A 248 27.80 -10.21 -20.41
C GLY A 248 26.60 -10.32 -19.45
N ILE A 249 25.88 -9.24 -19.20
CA ILE A 249 24.70 -9.24 -18.34
C ILE A 249 23.47 -9.59 -19.18
N ASP A 250 22.71 -10.60 -18.75
CA ASP A 250 21.41 -10.90 -19.35
C ASP A 250 20.38 -9.85 -18.90
N ILE A 251 19.95 -9.02 -19.83
CA ILE A 251 18.98 -7.94 -19.59
C ILE A 251 17.56 -8.35 -19.99
N ARG A 252 17.31 -9.65 -20.27
CA ARG A 252 15.97 -10.11 -20.56
C ARG A 252 15.10 -9.89 -19.34
N ASN A 253 14.11 -9.02 -19.47
CA ASN A 253 13.24 -8.59 -18.39
C ASN A 253 11.77 -8.51 -18.80
N VAL A 254 11.41 -9.27 -19.87
CA VAL A 254 10.06 -9.21 -20.44
C VAL A 254 9.52 -10.63 -20.59
N TRP A 255 8.30 -10.88 -20.11
CA TRP A 255 7.59 -12.13 -20.31
C TRP A 255 7.38 -12.44 -21.79
N CYS A 256 7.49 -13.71 -22.15
CA CYS A 256 7.17 -14.16 -23.51
C CYS A 256 5.65 -14.23 -23.69
N VAL A 257 5.09 -13.34 -24.49
CA VAL A 257 3.65 -13.28 -24.76
C VAL A 257 3.11 -14.53 -25.46
N ALA A 258 3.95 -15.21 -26.22
CA ALA A 258 3.53 -16.40 -26.98
C ALA A 258 3.48 -17.70 -26.16
N LYS A 259 3.87 -17.67 -24.88
CA LYS A 259 3.85 -18.87 -24.02
C LYS A 259 2.57 -18.95 -23.22
N GLU A 260 1.68 -19.87 -23.54
CA GLU A 260 0.44 -20.13 -22.79
C GLU A 260 0.71 -20.49 -21.31
N SER A 261 1.82 -21.13 -20.99
CA SER A 261 2.21 -21.41 -19.62
C SER A 261 2.39 -20.18 -18.75
N ASN A 262 2.73 -19.04 -19.36
CA ASN A 262 2.90 -17.79 -18.64
C ASN A 262 1.57 -17.26 -18.09
N TYR A 263 0.50 -17.38 -18.86
CA TYR A 263 -0.83 -16.97 -18.42
C TYR A 263 -1.35 -17.81 -17.26
N ALA A 264 -1.02 -19.12 -17.23
CA ALA A 264 -1.33 -19.97 -16.09
C ALA A 264 -0.58 -19.55 -14.81
N ILE A 265 0.69 -19.13 -14.95
CA ILE A 265 1.47 -18.59 -13.82
C ILE A 265 0.86 -17.26 -13.32
N ILE A 266 0.50 -16.37 -14.25
CA ILE A 266 -0.12 -15.08 -13.91
C ILE A 266 -1.46 -15.29 -13.20
N GLU A 267 -2.29 -16.21 -13.70
CA GLU A 267 -3.55 -16.59 -13.06
C GLU A 267 -3.35 -17.08 -11.63
N ASP A 268 -2.33 -17.94 -11.39
CA ASP A 268 -1.98 -18.41 -10.06
C ASP A 268 -1.52 -17.28 -9.13
N ILE A 269 -0.69 -16.37 -9.64
CA ILE A 269 -0.25 -15.18 -8.90
C ILE A 269 -1.46 -14.34 -8.48
N ILE A 270 -2.34 -14.01 -9.43
CA ILE A 270 -3.53 -13.18 -9.15
C ILE A 270 -4.44 -13.87 -8.14
N LYS A 271 -4.65 -15.19 -8.25
CA LYS A 271 -5.47 -15.95 -7.29
C LYS A 271 -4.94 -15.84 -5.86
N GLU A 272 -3.64 -15.95 -5.65
CA GLU A 272 -3.06 -15.80 -4.31
C GLU A 272 -3.13 -14.34 -3.82
N LEU A 273 -2.98 -13.35 -4.71
CA LEU A 273 -3.05 -11.93 -4.34
C LEU A 273 -4.46 -11.51 -3.89
N VAL A 274 -5.52 -11.96 -4.58
CA VAL A 274 -6.90 -11.60 -4.20
C VAL A 274 -7.32 -12.19 -2.84
N GLU A 275 -6.65 -13.25 -2.38
CA GLU A 275 -6.85 -13.79 -1.03
C GLU A 275 -6.17 -12.96 0.07
N ILE A 276 -5.19 -12.15 -0.30
CA ILE A 276 -4.41 -11.31 0.62
C ILE A 276 -4.93 -9.87 0.63
N PHE A 277 -5.18 -9.31 -0.56
CA PHE A 277 -5.53 -7.91 -0.75
C PHE A 277 -7.02 -7.77 -1.13
N PRO A 278 -7.85 -7.22 -0.25
CA PRO A 278 -9.29 -7.02 -0.49
C PRO A 278 -9.58 -5.80 -1.39
N SER A 279 -8.55 -5.20 -1.99
CA SER A 279 -8.70 -4.10 -2.94
C SER A 279 -9.50 -4.52 -4.17
N GLU A 280 -10.31 -3.61 -4.71
CA GLU A 280 -11.00 -3.81 -5.99
C GLU A 280 -10.02 -3.86 -7.18
N TYR A 281 -8.77 -3.43 -6.97
CA TYR A 281 -7.76 -3.31 -8.01
C TYR A 281 -6.48 -4.06 -7.63
N ILE A 282 -5.91 -4.73 -8.63
CA ILE A 282 -4.51 -5.16 -8.65
C ILE A 282 -3.85 -4.39 -9.78
N HIS A 283 -2.78 -3.67 -9.49
CA HIS A 283 -2.01 -2.96 -10.50
C HIS A 283 -1.02 -3.96 -11.13
N ILE A 284 -0.99 -4.01 -12.46
CA ILE A 284 -0.15 -4.95 -13.21
C ILE A 284 1.06 -4.28 -13.88
N GLY A 285 1.30 -3.00 -13.59
CA GLY A 285 2.39 -2.24 -14.22
C GLY A 285 2.11 -1.96 -15.69
N GLY A 286 2.97 -2.47 -16.56
CA GLY A 286 2.87 -2.32 -18.01
C GLY A 286 3.71 -1.18 -18.57
N ASP A 287 4.59 -0.60 -17.75
CA ASP A 287 5.46 0.48 -18.14
C ASP A 287 6.80 -0.04 -18.72
N GLU A 288 7.44 0.81 -19.49
CA GLU A 288 8.80 0.67 -20.05
C GLU A 288 9.11 -0.67 -20.75
N VAL A 289 8.12 -1.32 -21.36
CA VAL A 289 8.25 -2.63 -21.99
C VAL A 289 9.20 -2.58 -23.19
N SER A 290 10.29 -3.33 -23.13
CA SER A 290 11.24 -3.44 -24.24
C SER A 290 10.78 -4.44 -25.30
N PHE A 291 10.23 -3.96 -26.41
CA PHE A 291 9.79 -4.79 -27.53
C PHE A 291 10.94 -5.49 -28.29
N ALA A 292 12.20 -5.16 -28.01
CA ALA A 292 13.35 -5.74 -28.68
C ALA A 292 13.44 -7.27 -28.50
N GLN A 293 12.97 -7.77 -27.39
CA GLN A 293 12.95 -9.21 -27.09
C GLN A 293 11.89 -9.92 -27.93
N TRP A 294 10.70 -9.38 -28.00
CA TRP A 294 9.60 -9.94 -28.80
C TRP A 294 9.88 -9.91 -30.31
N LYS A 295 10.57 -8.85 -30.79
CA LYS A 295 11.01 -8.75 -32.20
C LYS A 295 11.99 -9.85 -32.59
N ARG A 296 12.76 -10.40 -31.65
CA ARG A 296 13.74 -11.48 -31.85
C ARG A 296 13.18 -12.85 -31.57
N CYS A 297 12.06 -12.94 -30.87
CA CYS A 297 11.44 -14.22 -30.48
C CYS A 297 10.61 -14.80 -31.62
N PRO A 298 10.99 -15.99 -32.17
CA PRO A 298 10.22 -16.61 -33.26
C PRO A 298 8.76 -16.90 -32.89
N ASP A 299 8.51 -17.30 -31.63
CA ASP A 299 7.16 -17.61 -31.15
C ASP A 299 6.30 -16.36 -31.06
N CYS A 300 6.83 -15.24 -30.55
CA CYS A 300 6.13 -13.95 -30.53
C CYS A 300 5.83 -13.46 -31.96
N GLN A 301 6.78 -13.60 -32.90
CA GLN A 301 6.58 -13.20 -34.29
C GLN A 301 5.50 -14.08 -34.96
N LYS A 302 5.47 -15.37 -34.66
CA LYS A 302 4.44 -16.28 -35.14
C LYS A 302 3.07 -15.91 -34.60
N LEU A 303 2.97 -15.62 -33.28
CA LEU A 303 1.74 -15.18 -32.64
C LEU A 303 1.22 -13.86 -33.28
N MET A 304 2.12 -12.90 -33.47
CA MET A 304 1.77 -11.63 -34.13
C MET A 304 1.21 -11.84 -35.52
N ALA A 305 1.85 -12.69 -36.35
CA ALA A 305 1.37 -13.01 -37.67
C ALA A 305 -0.01 -13.70 -37.63
N GLN A 306 -0.22 -14.63 -36.70
CA GLN A 306 -1.50 -15.34 -36.55
C GLN A 306 -2.64 -14.44 -36.11
N LYS A 307 -2.37 -13.47 -35.26
CA LYS A 307 -3.36 -12.52 -34.72
C LYS A 307 -3.49 -11.23 -35.53
N GLY A 308 -2.66 -11.02 -36.55
CA GLY A 308 -2.63 -9.80 -37.35
C GLY A 308 -2.14 -8.57 -36.57
N LEU A 309 -1.28 -8.78 -35.57
CA LEU A 309 -0.76 -7.70 -34.73
C LEU A 309 0.44 -7.01 -35.41
N ASN A 310 0.43 -5.68 -35.40
CA ASN A 310 1.46 -4.85 -36.01
C ASN A 310 2.29 -4.13 -34.95
N GLY A 311 3.43 -4.72 -34.58
CA GLY A 311 4.37 -4.12 -33.63
C GLY A 311 4.20 -4.57 -32.17
N GLY A 312 5.17 -4.11 -31.35
CA GLY A 312 5.25 -4.50 -29.93
C GLY A 312 4.09 -3.98 -29.10
N GLU A 313 3.61 -2.77 -29.39
CA GLU A 313 2.50 -2.15 -28.67
C GLU A 313 1.20 -2.97 -28.76
N GLN A 314 0.87 -3.49 -29.94
CA GLN A 314 -0.30 -4.35 -30.09
C GLN A 314 -0.10 -5.74 -29.46
N LEU A 315 1.14 -6.22 -29.42
CA LEU A 315 1.45 -7.46 -28.72
C LEU A 315 1.35 -7.28 -27.19
N GLU A 316 1.79 -6.15 -26.68
CA GLU A 316 1.61 -5.78 -25.27
C GLU A 316 0.11 -5.65 -24.92
N GLN A 317 -0.65 -4.92 -25.72
CA GLN A 317 -2.09 -4.84 -25.55
C GLN A 317 -2.76 -6.23 -25.56
N HIS A 318 -2.27 -7.16 -26.40
CA HIS A 318 -2.76 -8.54 -26.41
C HIS A 318 -2.39 -9.30 -25.14
N PHE A 319 -1.24 -9.00 -24.51
CA PHE A 319 -0.84 -9.59 -23.23
C PHE A 319 -1.73 -9.11 -22.08
N LEU A 320 -2.12 -7.84 -22.11
CA LEU A 320 -2.90 -7.20 -21.05
C LEU A 320 -4.41 -7.48 -21.12
N ASN A 321 -4.91 -8.06 -22.25
CA ASN A 321 -6.31 -8.41 -22.46
C ASN A 321 -6.57 -9.93 -22.37
#